data_602e610a685720a2caf5b6345f193da9
#
_entry.id   602e610a685720a2caf5b6345f193da9
#
_cell.length_a   1.000
_cell.length_b   1.000
_cell.length_c   1.000
_cell.angle_alpha   90.00
_cell.angle_beta   90.00
_cell.angle_gamma   90.00
#
_symmetry.space_group_name_H-M   'P 1'
#
loop_
_entity.id
_entity.type
_entity.pdbx_description
1 polymer ?
#
loop_
_entity_poly.entity_id
_entity_poly.type
_entity_poly.pdbx_seq_one_letter_code
_entity_poly.pdbx_strand_id
1 'polypeptide(L)'
;MKKIVLLISFAAMALFASSTVSAQGKFGSDSIECIKYLSYYTEYYKQKNYDSALPNWRKAYSVCPPTSRYSLLSDGTTLLRNLINKNAKDAAYKAKLVDSLMTVYDQRVEFWPKYAITSLNNKALDMYNYMKNEPEKLYVGLNDIVAQTKEQTRSNIFLFHLNTAIDLYRDNKIGAEEVIGVYENAVKYLGMAKPKNDTEKRSIDKTIEDVESLFITSQVASCDNLLTLFGPRFEADPENLDLAKNIVRMMGITEGCTDNDLFLNAVTTMYRLEPSYNSAYYLYKLYAGRTDIDNAVKYMEEAIAYEESDAVTDASYYYELAAFCFKNSKYAQAFTAAQKVADLDPSLAGKAYMLMGTIWGSVPCGGNDIEQRAKYWVAVDYMNKAKAADETLAEDATNHIRQYSAYYPQTAEAFMYDFTNGQSYTVSCGGMRATTTVRTQN
;
A
#
# COMPACT_ATOMS: atom_id res chain seq x y z
N MET A 1 81.97 -32.35 -22.67
CA MET A 1 81.09 -32.80 -21.59
C MET A 1 81.49 -32.19 -20.24
N LYS A 2 81.71 -30.87 -20.11
CA LYS A 2 82.11 -30.21 -18.84
C LYS A 2 81.44 -28.82 -18.65
N LYS A 3 80.33 -28.51 -19.35
CA LYS A 3 79.60 -27.22 -19.23
C LYS A 3 78.11 -27.33 -18.87
N ILE A 4 77.63 -28.53 -18.53
CA ILE A 4 76.20 -28.77 -18.22
C ILE A 4 75.96 -29.01 -16.70
N VAL A 5 77.04 -29.23 -15.92
CA VAL A 5 76.86 -29.52 -14.48
C VAL A 5 76.84 -28.28 -13.60
N LEU A 6 77.15 -27.07 -14.12
CA LEU A 6 77.20 -25.84 -13.30
C LEU A 6 75.92 -25.02 -13.33
N LEU A 7 74.90 -25.41 -14.12
CA LEU A 7 73.60 -24.71 -14.20
C LEU A 7 72.47 -25.35 -13.37
N ILE A 8 72.73 -26.55 -12.82
CA ILE A 8 71.78 -27.28 -12.00
C ILE A 8 71.94 -26.98 -10.50
N SER A 9 73.05 -26.47 -10.08
CA SER A 9 73.33 -26.11 -8.67
C SER A 9 72.79 -24.71 -8.28
N PHE A 10 72.51 -23.81 -9.23
CA PHE A 10 71.91 -22.49 -8.92
C PHE A 10 70.40 -22.50 -8.93
N ALA A 11 69.74 -23.46 -9.58
CA ALA A 11 68.28 -23.61 -9.59
C ALA A 11 67.74 -24.28 -8.30
N ALA A 12 68.56 -25.01 -7.57
CA ALA A 12 68.16 -25.68 -6.32
C ALA A 12 68.21 -24.77 -5.06
N MET A 13 68.93 -23.61 -5.12
CA MET A 13 68.99 -22.66 -4.01
C MET A 13 67.93 -21.54 -4.09
N ALA A 14 67.26 -21.36 -5.24
CA ALA A 14 66.18 -20.40 -5.40
C ALA A 14 64.77 -20.93 -4.94
N LEU A 15 64.72 -22.24 -4.61
CA LEU A 15 63.42 -22.87 -4.20
C LEU A 15 63.27 -22.97 -2.67
N PHE A 16 64.17 -22.48 -1.87
CA PHE A 16 64.04 -22.44 -0.40
C PHE A 16 63.93 -21.05 0.19
N ALA A 17 63.79 -20.00 -0.66
CA ALA A 17 63.50 -18.64 -0.21
C ALA A 17 62.01 -18.28 -0.44
N SER A 18 61.16 -19.30 -0.44
CA SER A 18 59.70 -19.09 -0.55
C SER A 18 59.04 -19.31 0.78
N SER A 19 58.55 -18.18 1.30
CA SER A 19 57.39 -18.10 2.15
C SER A 19 57.49 -18.79 3.51
N THR A 20 58.08 -18.13 4.47
CA THR A 20 57.37 -18.07 5.76
C THR A 20 56.10 -17.22 5.55
N VAL A 21 55.17 -17.69 4.76
CA VAL A 21 53.77 -17.40 5.02
C VAL A 21 53.52 -18.13 6.33
N SER A 22 53.73 -17.45 7.45
CA SER A 22 53.17 -17.83 8.72
C SER A 22 51.71 -18.07 8.44
N ALA A 23 51.27 -19.31 8.47
CA ALA A 23 49.86 -19.64 8.64
C ALA A 23 49.49 -19.05 10.01
N GLN A 24 49.15 -17.73 10.02
CA GLN A 24 48.64 -17.10 11.21
C GLN A 24 47.35 -17.88 11.55
N GLY A 25 47.42 -18.66 12.62
CA GLY A 25 46.29 -19.45 13.09
C GLY A 25 45.10 -18.53 13.32
N LYS A 26 43.91 -19.10 13.47
CA LYS A 26 42.63 -18.42 13.71
C LYS A 26 42.70 -17.23 14.68
N PHE A 27 43.66 -17.23 15.60
CA PHE A 27 43.83 -16.21 16.65
C PHE A 27 44.98 -15.21 16.38
N GLY A 28 45.54 -15.21 15.18
CA GLY A 28 46.60 -14.28 14.78
C GLY A 28 48.01 -14.61 15.30
N SER A 29 48.93 -13.65 15.10
CA SER A 29 50.35 -13.79 15.55
C SER A 29 50.48 -13.88 17.06
N ASP A 30 49.61 -13.18 17.80
CA ASP A 30 49.64 -13.10 19.26
C ASP A 30 48.52 -13.96 19.89
N SER A 31 48.45 -15.22 19.46
CA SER A 31 47.37 -16.17 19.78
C SER A 31 47.16 -16.40 21.28
N ILE A 32 48.27 -16.37 22.07
CA ILE A 32 48.20 -16.56 23.54
C ILE A 32 47.46 -15.40 24.19
N GLU A 33 47.86 -14.16 23.88
CA GLU A 33 47.19 -12.96 24.41
C GLU A 33 45.75 -12.84 23.90
N CYS A 34 45.52 -13.17 22.64
CA CYS A 34 44.16 -13.18 22.07
C CYS A 34 43.24 -14.15 22.84
N ILE A 35 43.64 -15.42 22.99
CA ILE A 35 42.84 -16.44 23.70
C ILE A 35 42.63 -16.06 25.17
N LYS A 36 43.64 -15.51 25.83
CA LYS A 36 43.57 -15.06 27.21
C LYS A 36 42.49 -13.97 27.38
N TYR A 37 42.55 -12.91 26.59
CA TYR A 37 41.57 -11.81 26.71
C TYR A 37 40.17 -12.17 26.22
N LEU A 38 40.08 -13.04 25.20
CA LEU A 38 38.79 -13.62 24.80
C LEU A 38 38.13 -14.39 25.96
N SER A 39 38.90 -15.18 26.71
CA SER A 39 38.41 -15.94 27.85
C SER A 39 37.99 -15.02 29.01
N TYR A 40 38.82 -14.03 29.34
CA TYR A 40 38.53 -13.11 30.45
C TYR A 40 37.26 -12.28 30.22
N TYR A 41 37.15 -11.63 29.03
CA TYR A 41 35.94 -10.83 28.80
C TYR A 41 34.70 -11.70 28.72
N THR A 42 34.77 -12.89 28.10
CA THR A 42 33.63 -13.79 27.95
C THR A 42 33.09 -14.25 29.30
N GLU A 43 33.95 -14.51 30.27
CA GLU A 43 33.55 -14.90 31.63
C GLU A 43 32.74 -13.79 32.32
N TYR A 44 33.28 -12.56 32.33
CA TYR A 44 32.53 -11.42 32.90
C TYR A 44 31.26 -11.07 32.11
N TYR A 45 31.31 -11.23 30.76
CA TYR A 45 30.16 -10.95 29.91
C TYR A 45 28.99 -11.89 30.19
N LYS A 46 29.24 -13.18 30.37
CA LYS A 46 28.23 -14.16 30.75
C LYS A 46 27.55 -13.86 32.08
N GLN A 47 28.32 -13.31 33.02
CA GLN A 47 27.84 -12.86 34.31
C GLN A 47 27.12 -11.50 34.23
N LYS A 48 26.98 -10.89 33.04
CA LYS A 48 26.46 -9.54 32.80
C LYS A 48 27.26 -8.44 33.54
N ASN A 49 28.46 -8.75 34.00
CA ASN A 49 29.39 -7.78 34.56
C ASN A 49 30.14 -7.04 33.45
N TYR A 50 29.42 -6.12 32.79
CA TYR A 50 29.95 -5.43 31.60
C TYR A 50 31.11 -4.49 31.93
N ASP A 51 31.18 -3.95 33.14
CA ASP A 51 32.25 -3.09 33.56
C ASP A 51 33.61 -3.81 33.62
N SER A 52 33.62 -5.05 34.15
CA SER A 52 34.80 -5.90 34.20
C SER A 52 35.07 -6.56 32.83
N ALA A 53 34.05 -6.79 32.02
CA ALA A 53 34.20 -7.35 30.68
C ALA A 53 34.85 -6.35 29.70
N LEU A 54 34.47 -5.07 29.76
CA LEU A 54 34.87 -4.04 28.78
C LEU A 54 36.39 -3.86 28.61
N PRO A 55 37.20 -3.69 29.64
CA PRO A 55 38.65 -3.53 29.49
C PRO A 55 39.31 -4.78 28.86
N ASN A 56 38.86 -5.97 29.22
CA ASN A 56 39.33 -7.23 28.65
C ASN A 56 38.88 -7.38 27.20
N TRP A 57 37.65 -7.00 26.87
CA TRP A 57 37.16 -6.97 25.51
C TRP A 57 37.96 -6.01 24.62
N ARG A 58 38.27 -4.81 25.09
CA ARG A 58 39.13 -3.84 24.37
C ARG A 58 40.49 -4.41 24.04
N LYS A 59 41.11 -5.17 24.96
CA LYS A 59 42.36 -5.87 24.72
C LYS A 59 42.17 -6.97 23.69
N ALA A 60 41.15 -7.83 23.83
CA ALA A 60 40.85 -8.85 22.83
C ALA A 60 40.61 -8.23 21.45
N TYR A 61 39.84 -7.15 21.37
CA TYR A 61 39.52 -6.45 20.13
C TYR A 61 40.73 -5.85 19.44
N SER A 62 41.75 -5.42 20.21
CA SER A 62 42.99 -4.88 19.65
C SER A 62 44.01 -5.94 19.20
N VAL A 63 43.99 -7.13 19.81
CA VAL A 63 45.01 -8.18 19.58
C VAL A 63 44.51 -9.28 18.65
N CYS A 64 43.20 -9.62 18.74
CA CYS A 64 42.63 -10.72 17.98
C CYS A 64 42.22 -10.30 16.57
N PRO A 65 42.41 -11.15 15.55
CA PRO A 65 41.78 -10.93 14.24
C PRO A 65 40.24 -10.86 14.36
N PRO A 66 39.54 -9.99 13.60
CA PRO A 66 38.09 -9.93 13.61
C PRO A 66 37.38 -11.25 13.29
N THR A 67 38.05 -12.13 12.56
CA THR A 67 37.62 -13.49 12.19
C THR A 67 37.84 -14.54 13.27
N SER A 68 38.52 -14.21 14.38
CA SER A 68 38.86 -15.15 15.45
C SER A 68 37.61 -15.76 16.11
N ARG A 69 36.60 -14.93 16.38
CA ARG A 69 35.31 -15.34 16.99
C ARG A 69 34.22 -14.34 16.70
N TYR A 70 33.06 -14.79 16.20
CA TYR A 70 31.92 -13.92 15.98
C TYR A 70 31.48 -13.13 17.24
N SER A 71 31.53 -13.77 18.42
CA SER A 71 31.17 -13.12 19.67
C SER A 71 32.08 -11.94 20.04
N LEU A 72 33.32 -11.88 19.57
CA LEU A 72 34.18 -10.72 19.80
C LEU A 72 33.55 -9.43 19.30
N LEU A 73 32.91 -9.47 18.13
CA LEU A 73 32.22 -8.32 17.54
C LEU A 73 30.77 -8.19 18.04
N SER A 74 30.02 -9.31 18.19
CA SER A 74 28.63 -9.23 18.64
C SER A 74 28.49 -8.78 20.10
N ASP A 75 29.33 -9.29 20.98
CA ASP A 75 29.32 -8.91 22.40
C ASP A 75 29.85 -7.47 22.56
N GLY A 76 30.80 -7.07 21.71
CA GLY A 76 31.32 -5.71 21.64
C GLY A 76 30.23 -4.66 21.43
N THR A 77 29.23 -4.95 20.57
CA THR A 77 28.09 -4.03 20.39
C THR A 77 27.29 -3.85 21.66
N THR A 78 27.09 -4.92 22.44
CA THR A 78 26.39 -4.86 23.73
C THR A 78 27.17 -4.08 24.79
N LEU A 79 28.48 -4.30 24.87
CA LEU A 79 29.37 -3.59 25.77
C LEU A 79 29.42 -2.09 25.46
N LEU A 80 29.51 -1.74 24.17
CA LEU A 80 29.53 -0.35 23.72
C LEU A 80 28.18 0.35 24.00
N ARG A 81 27.02 -0.30 23.73
CA ARG A 81 25.72 0.25 24.11
C ARG A 81 25.62 0.53 25.61
N ASN A 82 26.06 -0.41 26.44
CA ASN A 82 26.08 -0.21 27.89
C ASN A 82 26.92 1.00 28.27
N LEU A 83 28.11 1.15 27.67
CA LEU A 83 28.99 2.27 27.93
C LEU A 83 28.43 3.61 27.43
N ILE A 84 27.78 3.63 26.24
CA ILE A 84 27.09 4.80 25.69
C ILE A 84 26.00 5.27 26.67
N ASN A 85 25.16 4.34 27.17
CA ASN A 85 24.08 4.68 28.09
C ASN A 85 24.60 5.22 29.44
N LYS A 86 25.69 4.67 29.95
CA LYS A 86 26.35 5.16 31.16
C LYS A 86 26.93 6.57 31.01
N ASN A 87 27.34 6.93 29.81
CA ASN A 87 27.96 8.22 29.49
C ASN A 87 27.01 9.16 28.70
N ALA A 88 25.69 9.00 28.88
CA ALA A 88 24.69 9.75 28.12
C ALA A 88 24.81 11.27 28.28
N LYS A 89 25.36 11.74 29.39
CA LYS A 89 25.54 13.17 29.70
C LYS A 89 26.80 13.81 29.10
N ASP A 90 27.81 13.00 28.72
CA ASP A 90 29.01 13.47 28.04
C ASP A 90 28.83 13.33 26.52
N ALA A 91 28.33 14.36 25.88
CA ALA A 91 28.01 14.35 24.46
C ALA A 91 29.22 14.04 23.57
N ALA A 92 30.40 14.58 23.88
CA ALA A 92 31.61 14.38 23.10
C ALA A 92 32.15 12.94 23.21
N TYR A 93 32.14 12.39 24.42
CA TYR A 93 32.56 11.00 24.61
C TYR A 93 31.52 10.02 24.06
N LYS A 94 30.23 10.30 24.23
CA LYS A 94 29.15 9.51 23.64
C LYS A 94 29.28 9.42 22.12
N ALA A 95 29.56 10.53 21.41
CA ALA A 95 29.74 10.53 19.97
C ALA A 95 30.88 9.59 19.53
N LYS A 96 32.03 9.64 20.19
CA LYS A 96 33.14 8.72 19.91
C LYS A 96 32.79 7.24 20.13
N LEU A 97 31.98 6.97 21.15
CA LEU A 97 31.51 5.61 21.44
C LEU A 97 30.51 5.11 20.38
N VAL A 98 29.65 6.01 19.89
CA VAL A 98 28.72 5.70 18.78
C VAL A 98 29.51 5.39 17.51
N ASP A 99 30.52 6.19 17.15
CA ASP A 99 31.39 5.90 16.01
C ASP A 99 32.10 4.54 16.16
N SER A 100 32.59 4.22 17.36
CA SER A 100 33.16 2.91 17.64
C SER A 100 32.16 1.77 17.49
N LEU A 101 30.91 1.98 17.90
CA LEU A 101 29.82 1.01 17.75
C LEU A 101 29.50 0.78 16.26
N MET A 102 29.45 1.84 15.45
CA MET A 102 29.22 1.73 14.00
C MET A 102 30.37 0.97 13.33
N THR A 103 31.62 1.25 13.69
CA THR A 103 32.81 0.51 13.20
C THR A 103 32.72 -0.99 13.50
N VAL A 104 32.30 -1.37 14.71
CA VAL A 104 32.12 -2.78 15.07
C VAL A 104 31.03 -3.45 14.23
N TYR A 105 29.96 -2.73 13.89
CA TYR A 105 28.95 -3.25 12.96
C TYR A 105 29.52 -3.45 11.55
N ASP A 106 30.30 -2.51 11.03
CA ASP A 106 30.90 -2.62 9.70
C ASP A 106 31.84 -3.83 9.63
N GLN A 107 32.65 -4.05 10.66
CA GLN A 107 33.46 -5.25 10.76
C GLN A 107 32.63 -6.55 10.86
N ARG A 108 31.46 -6.53 11.50
CA ARG A 108 30.58 -7.70 11.51
C ARG A 108 30.02 -8.02 10.13
N VAL A 109 29.72 -7.01 9.32
CA VAL A 109 29.28 -7.19 7.94
C VAL A 109 30.42 -7.73 7.08
N GLU A 110 31.59 -7.15 7.19
CA GLU A 110 32.77 -7.50 6.41
C GLU A 110 33.27 -8.91 6.71
N PHE A 111 33.55 -9.20 7.97
CA PHE A 111 34.20 -10.45 8.37
C PHE A 111 33.24 -11.62 8.65
N TRP A 112 31.94 -11.36 8.76
CA TRP A 112 30.93 -12.37 9.05
C TRP A 112 29.71 -12.25 8.13
N PRO A 113 29.86 -12.45 6.81
CA PRO A 113 28.77 -12.21 5.82
C PRO A 113 27.50 -12.97 6.12
N LYS A 114 27.58 -14.17 6.73
CA LYS A 114 26.42 -14.95 7.16
C LYS A 114 25.48 -14.16 8.07
N TYR A 115 25.99 -13.19 8.81
CA TYR A 115 25.24 -12.37 9.77
C TYR A 115 25.07 -10.91 9.30
N ALA A 116 25.42 -10.61 8.03
CA ALA A 116 25.40 -9.24 7.51
C ALA A 116 24.02 -8.57 7.66
N ILE A 117 22.96 -9.23 7.21
CA ILE A 117 21.59 -8.69 7.31
C ILE A 117 21.21 -8.39 8.77
N THR A 118 21.48 -9.32 9.68
CA THR A 118 21.21 -9.10 11.11
C THR A 118 22.04 -7.95 11.68
N SER A 119 23.29 -7.82 11.24
CA SER A 119 24.19 -6.75 11.68
C SER A 119 23.74 -5.38 11.19
N LEU A 120 23.38 -5.27 9.91
CA LEU A 120 22.86 -4.05 9.29
C LEU A 120 21.54 -3.61 9.94
N ASN A 121 20.59 -4.51 10.16
CA ASN A 121 19.36 -4.20 10.86
C ASN A 121 19.60 -3.69 12.29
N ASN A 122 20.52 -4.31 13.03
CA ASN A 122 20.89 -3.83 14.36
C ASN A 122 21.63 -2.48 14.31
N LYS A 123 22.50 -2.27 13.30
CA LYS A 123 23.16 -0.99 13.06
C LYS A 123 22.13 0.14 12.84
N ALA A 124 21.14 -0.10 11.99
CA ALA A 124 20.05 0.87 11.71
C ALA A 124 19.30 1.28 12.99
N LEU A 125 18.96 0.30 13.85
CA LEU A 125 18.29 0.59 15.12
C LEU A 125 19.16 1.44 16.06
N ASP A 126 20.44 1.12 16.17
CA ASP A 126 21.36 1.89 17.01
C ASP A 126 21.65 3.27 16.43
N MET A 127 21.75 3.40 15.11
CA MET A 127 21.84 4.71 14.44
C MET A 127 20.64 5.58 14.81
N TYR A 128 19.42 5.05 14.65
CA TYR A 128 18.20 5.78 15.00
C TYR A 128 18.16 6.18 16.49
N ASN A 129 18.62 5.30 17.37
CA ASN A 129 18.62 5.57 18.82
C ASN A 129 19.67 6.63 19.24
N TYR A 130 20.81 6.67 18.59
CA TYR A 130 21.95 7.45 19.07
C TYR A 130 22.36 8.64 18.20
N MET A 131 21.85 8.74 16.95
CA MET A 131 22.26 9.74 15.97
C MET A 131 21.14 10.68 15.53
N LYS A 132 20.05 10.81 16.31
CA LYS A 132 18.92 11.71 15.97
C LYS A 132 19.30 13.17 15.82
N ASN A 133 20.36 13.61 16.45
CA ASN A 133 20.91 14.97 16.34
C ASN A 133 21.88 15.15 15.17
N GLU A 134 22.09 14.12 14.35
CA GLU A 134 22.85 14.14 13.10
C GLU A 134 21.97 13.58 11.96
N PRO A 135 20.83 14.24 11.65
CA PRO A 135 19.79 13.68 10.81
C PRO A 135 20.28 13.39 9.36
N GLU A 136 21.19 14.21 8.81
CA GLU A 136 21.76 13.94 7.49
C GLU A 136 22.61 12.66 7.48
N LYS A 137 23.45 12.45 8.51
CA LYS A 137 24.26 11.24 8.64
C LYS A 137 23.40 10.01 8.90
N LEU A 138 22.35 10.16 9.71
CA LEU A 138 21.37 9.10 9.96
C LEU A 138 20.65 8.71 8.67
N TYR A 139 20.16 9.68 7.88
CA TYR A 139 19.47 9.46 6.63
C TYR A 139 20.34 8.69 5.61
N VAL A 140 21.57 9.15 5.40
CA VAL A 140 22.52 8.47 4.48
C VAL A 140 22.77 7.03 4.91
N GLY A 141 23.00 6.81 6.22
CA GLY A 141 23.23 5.46 6.73
C GLY A 141 22.00 4.55 6.64
N LEU A 142 20.80 5.07 6.86
CA LEU A 142 19.56 4.29 6.70
C LEU A 142 19.30 3.96 5.22
N ASN A 143 19.52 4.91 4.30
CA ASN A 143 19.46 4.66 2.86
C ASN A 143 20.35 3.50 2.43
N ASP A 144 21.63 3.53 2.85
CA ASP A 144 22.60 2.50 2.52
C ASP A 144 22.20 1.13 3.09
N ILE A 145 21.74 1.09 4.33
CA ILE A 145 21.29 -0.16 4.98
C ILE A 145 20.06 -0.72 4.27
N VAL A 146 19.05 0.11 3.98
CA VAL A 146 17.82 -0.36 3.30
C VAL A 146 18.14 -0.85 1.89
N ALA A 147 19.04 -0.19 1.15
CA ALA A 147 19.48 -0.63 -0.17
C ALA A 147 20.14 -2.01 -0.14
N GLN A 148 20.89 -2.32 0.93
CA GLN A 148 21.54 -3.61 1.10
C GLN A 148 20.63 -4.71 1.63
N THR A 149 19.69 -4.38 2.52
CA THR A 149 18.85 -5.38 3.21
C THR A 149 17.50 -5.62 2.53
N LYS A 150 17.00 -4.64 1.75
CA LYS A 150 15.77 -4.71 0.93
C LYS A 150 14.59 -5.28 1.74
N GLU A 151 13.93 -6.34 1.22
CA GLU A 151 12.81 -7.03 1.88
C GLU A 151 13.18 -7.74 3.20
N GLN A 152 14.47 -7.85 3.52
CA GLN A 152 14.96 -8.38 4.80
C GLN A 152 15.21 -7.26 5.84
N THR A 153 14.90 -6.02 5.50
CA THR A 153 14.90 -4.90 6.45
C THR A 153 13.79 -5.12 7.48
N ARG A 154 14.10 -4.91 8.77
CA ARG A 154 13.04 -4.94 9.81
C ARG A 154 12.02 -3.85 9.57
N SER A 155 10.73 -4.17 9.67
CA SER A 155 9.64 -3.30 9.30
C SER A 155 9.72 -1.89 9.92
N ASN A 156 10.02 -1.77 11.20
CA ASN A 156 10.14 -0.49 11.90
C ASN A 156 11.26 0.43 11.39
N ILE A 157 12.28 -0.12 10.70
CA ILE A 157 13.37 0.69 10.13
C ILE A 157 12.86 1.54 8.96
N PHE A 158 11.90 1.04 8.17
CA PHE A 158 11.26 1.82 7.11
C PHE A 158 10.55 3.07 7.66
N LEU A 159 9.86 2.92 8.79
CA LEU A 159 9.20 4.05 9.45
C LEU A 159 10.22 5.08 9.97
N PHE A 160 11.33 4.61 10.56
CA PHE A 160 12.40 5.50 11.03
C PHE A 160 13.07 6.25 9.88
N HIS A 161 13.28 5.56 8.76
CA HIS A 161 13.88 6.13 7.56
C HIS A 161 12.99 7.20 6.95
N LEU A 162 11.70 6.90 6.76
CA LEU A 162 10.72 7.85 6.22
C LEU A 162 10.58 9.08 7.13
N ASN A 163 10.48 8.87 8.46
CA ASN A 163 10.40 9.99 9.40
C ASN A 163 11.63 10.89 9.31
N THR A 164 12.83 10.30 9.25
CA THR A 164 14.08 11.08 9.11
C THR A 164 14.11 11.85 7.80
N ALA A 165 13.65 11.26 6.69
CA ALA A 165 13.56 11.93 5.40
C ALA A 165 12.56 13.12 5.43
N ILE A 166 11.38 12.93 6.05
CA ILE A 166 10.37 13.98 6.21
C ILE A 166 10.92 15.15 7.05
N ASP A 167 11.64 14.86 8.14
CA ASP A 167 12.25 15.91 8.96
C ASP A 167 13.28 16.71 8.16
N LEU A 168 14.13 16.06 7.38
CA LEU A 168 15.10 16.73 6.49
C LEU A 168 14.41 17.56 5.38
N TYR A 169 13.30 17.07 4.84
CA TYR A 169 12.51 17.82 3.87
C TYR A 169 11.93 19.09 4.49
N ARG A 170 11.37 19.01 5.69
CA ARG A 170 10.86 20.18 6.43
C ARG A 170 11.94 21.20 6.73
N ASP A 171 13.17 20.73 6.93
CA ASP A 171 14.35 21.57 7.13
C ASP A 171 14.98 22.05 5.81
N ASN A 172 14.37 21.78 4.65
CA ASN A 172 14.86 22.11 3.30
C ASN A 172 16.27 21.53 3.01
N LYS A 173 16.59 20.38 3.54
CA LYS A 173 17.88 19.68 3.34
C LYS A 173 17.82 18.68 2.19
N ILE A 174 16.64 18.14 1.92
CA ILE A 174 16.36 17.24 0.78
C ILE A 174 15.06 17.69 0.09
N GLY A 175 14.84 17.25 -1.14
CA GLY A 175 13.63 17.56 -1.91
C GLY A 175 12.51 16.53 -1.70
N ALA A 176 11.34 16.80 -2.26
CA ALA A 176 10.20 15.90 -2.20
C ALA A 176 10.50 14.56 -2.89
N GLU A 177 11.30 14.57 -3.96
CA GLU A 177 11.68 13.37 -4.71
C GLU A 177 12.37 12.33 -3.83
N GLU A 178 13.30 12.76 -2.98
CA GLU A 178 14.02 11.86 -2.08
C GLU A 178 13.07 11.22 -1.06
N VAL A 179 12.14 12.01 -0.48
CA VAL A 179 11.15 11.47 0.48
C VAL A 179 10.20 10.49 -0.19
N ILE A 180 9.74 10.82 -1.41
CA ILE A 180 8.89 9.94 -2.21
C ILE A 180 9.62 8.63 -2.51
N GLY A 181 10.90 8.68 -2.90
CA GLY A 181 11.72 7.49 -3.14
C GLY A 181 11.88 6.61 -1.90
N VAL A 182 12.02 7.20 -0.72
CA VAL A 182 12.05 6.45 0.56
C VAL A 182 10.71 5.75 0.81
N TYR A 183 9.59 6.44 0.58
CA TYR A 183 8.25 5.86 0.71
C TYR A 183 8.02 4.71 -0.29
N GLU A 184 8.35 4.91 -1.57
CA GLU A 184 8.22 3.87 -2.60
C GLU A 184 9.00 2.60 -2.23
N ASN A 185 10.26 2.77 -1.79
CA ASN A 185 11.09 1.66 -1.34
C ASN A 185 10.50 0.95 -0.11
N ALA A 186 9.97 1.71 0.85
CA ALA A 186 9.36 1.15 2.05
C ALA A 186 8.16 0.26 1.69
N VAL A 187 7.21 0.75 0.89
CA VAL A 187 6.03 -0.01 0.48
C VAL A 187 6.42 -1.23 -0.37
N LYS A 188 7.35 -1.04 -1.33
CA LYS A 188 7.85 -2.13 -2.17
C LYS A 188 8.44 -3.27 -1.34
N TYR A 189 9.38 -2.97 -0.46
CA TYR A 189 10.08 -4.00 0.31
C TYR A 189 9.22 -4.61 1.43
N LEU A 190 8.32 -3.83 2.03
CA LEU A 190 7.34 -4.37 2.99
C LEU A 190 6.37 -5.35 2.29
N GLY A 191 5.92 -5.02 1.07
CA GLY A 191 5.07 -5.91 0.28
C GLY A 191 5.76 -7.19 -0.19
N MET A 192 7.10 -7.18 -0.36
CA MET A 192 7.90 -8.35 -0.71
C MET A 192 8.33 -9.20 0.51
N ALA A 193 8.18 -8.67 1.72
CA ALA A 193 8.62 -9.33 2.95
C ALA A 193 7.85 -10.63 3.19
N LYS A 194 8.58 -11.68 3.62
CA LYS A 194 8.01 -13.01 3.92
C LYS A 194 7.97 -13.20 5.44
N PRO A 195 6.81 -12.97 6.10
CA PRO A 195 6.69 -13.13 7.54
C PRO A 195 6.87 -14.59 7.96
N LYS A 196 7.56 -14.81 9.06
CA LYS A 196 7.82 -16.15 9.62
C LYS A 196 6.65 -16.67 10.46
N ASN A 197 5.80 -15.78 10.93
CA ASN A 197 4.65 -16.07 11.78
C ASN A 197 3.62 -14.94 11.75
N ASP A 198 2.44 -15.15 12.31
CA ASP A 198 1.33 -14.18 12.34
C ASP A 198 1.68 -12.87 13.08
N THR A 199 2.56 -12.94 14.08
CA THR A 199 3.01 -11.75 14.82
C THR A 199 3.86 -10.85 13.92
N GLU A 200 4.78 -11.43 13.15
CA GLU A 200 5.58 -10.70 12.18
C GLU A 200 4.72 -10.16 11.05
N LYS A 201 3.74 -10.95 10.56
CA LYS A 201 2.76 -10.49 9.57
C LYS A 201 2.01 -9.26 10.05
N ARG A 202 1.41 -9.30 11.23
CA ARG A 202 0.70 -8.15 11.82
C ARG A 202 1.60 -6.93 12.02
N SER A 203 2.87 -7.14 12.36
CA SER A 203 3.84 -6.04 12.47
C SER A 203 4.14 -5.38 11.13
N ILE A 204 4.23 -6.18 10.05
CA ILE A 204 4.43 -5.67 8.69
C ILE A 204 3.18 -4.91 8.25
N ASP A 205 1.99 -5.50 8.36
CA ASP A 205 0.73 -4.89 7.97
C ASP A 205 0.54 -3.54 8.68
N LYS A 206 0.75 -3.51 10.00
CA LYS A 206 0.69 -2.25 10.76
C LYS A 206 1.74 -1.23 10.31
N THR A 207 2.95 -1.68 9.98
CA THR A 207 3.99 -0.75 9.50
C THR A 207 3.64 -0.14 8.15
N ILE A 208 2.98 -0.90 7.26
CA ILE A 208 2.48 -0.37 5.99
C ILE A 208 1.47 0.75 6.26
N GLU A 209 0.48 0.51 7.12
CA GLU A 209 -0.50 1.53 7.52
C GLU A 209 0.17 2.78 8.13
N ASP A 210 1.14 2.59 9.02
CA ASP A 210 1.85 3.68 9.68
C ASP A 210 2.71 4.49 8.68
N VAL A 211 3.37 3.83 7.72
CA VAL A 211 4.16 4.45 6.64
C VAL A 211 3.27 5.27 5.70
N GLU A 212 2.13 4.71 5.29
CA GLU A 212 1.16 5.41 4.45
C GLU A 212 0.57 6.63 5.16
N SER A 213 0.15 6.48 6.40
CA SER A 213 -0.38 7.57 7.22
C SER A 213 0.65 8.69 7.41
N LEU A 214 1.90 8.33 7.72
CA LEU A 214 2.98 9.30 7.89
C LEU A 214 3.26 10.06 6.58
N PHE A 215 3.26 9.37 5.44
CA PHE A 215 3.50 9.98 4.13
C PHE A 215 2.37 10.94 3.76
N ILE A 216 1.11 10.54 3.91
CA ILE A 216 -0.07 11.40 3.65
C ILE A 216 -0.03 12.65 4.52
N THR A 217 0.21 12.49 5.83
CA THR A 217 0.20 13.61 6.78
C THR A 217 1.41 14.54 6.67
N SER A 218 2.47 14.10 5.98
CA SER A 218 3.70 14.90 5.79
C SER A 218 3.53 16.09 4.85
N GLN A 219 2.49 16.08 3.99
CA GLN A 219 2.26 17.02 2.90
C GLN A 219 3.35 17.04 1.81
N VAL A 220 4.29 16.10 1.83
CA VAL A 220 5.30 15.91 0.78
C VAL A 220 4.64 15.48 -0.52
N ALA A 221 3.62 14.62 -0.40
CA ALA A 221 2.82 14.12 -1.52
C ALA A 221 1.73 15.13 -1.93
N SER A 222 2.06 16.41 -2.12
CA SER A 222 1.13 17.31 -2.77
C SER A 222 0.91 16.90 -4.23
N CYS A 223 -0.28 17.20 -4.79
CA CYS A 223 -0.56 16.87 -6.18
C CYS A 223 0.48 17.48 -7.15
N ASP A 224 0.89 18.71 -6.89
CA ASP A 224 1.90 19.41 -7.71
C ASP A 224 3.25 18.68 -7.68
N ASN A 225 3.69 18.22 -6.52
CA ASN A 225 4.92 17.44 -6.39
C ASN A 225 4.83 16.11 -7.15
N LEU A 226 3.70 15.42 -7.05
CA LEU A 226 3.49 14.15 -7.75
C LEU A 226 3.43 14.33 -9.26
N LEU A 227 2.73 15.36 -9.75
CA LEU A 227 2.68 15.70 -11.17
C LEU A 227 4.07 16.05 -11.72
N THR A 228 4.83 16.87 -11.00
CA THR A 228 6.19 17.25 -11.39
C THR A 228 7.15 16.07 -11.45
N LEU A 229 7.02 15.14 -10.50
CA LEU A 229 7.89 13.96 -10.42
C LEU A 229 7.53 12.89 -11.45
N PHE A 230 6.24 12.54 -11.52
CA PHE A 230 5.80 11.40 -12.32
C PHE A 230 5.49 11.74 -13.79
N GLY A 231 5.10 12.99 -14.09
CA GLY A 231 4.76 13.39 -15.46
C GLY A 231 5.89 13.07 -16.45
N PRO A 232 7.10 13.63 -16.29
CA PRO A 232 8.20 13.36 -17.20
C PRO A 232 8.63 11.88 -17.25
N ARG A 233 8.54 11.17 -16.10
CA ARG A 233 8.89 9.74 -16.03
C ARG A 233 7.89 8.89 -16.83
N PHE A 234 6.59 9.19 -16.71
CA PHE A 234 5.54 8.47 -17.42
C PHE A 234 5.55 8.78 -18.92
N GLU A 235 5.81 10.03 -19.31
CA GLU A 235 5.99 10.41 -20.72
C GLU A 235 7.17 9.68 -21.38
N ALA A 236 8.26 9.47 -20.64
CA ALA A 236 9.44 8.78 -21.13
C ALA A 236 9.23 7.26 -21.29
N ASP A 237 8.36 6.63 -20.48
CA ASP A 237 8.06 5.20 -20.52
C ASP A 237 6.59 4.91 -20.14
N PRO A 238 5.63 5.22 -21.04
CA PRO A 238 4.21 5.11 -20.76
C PRO A 238 3.70 3.66 -20.65
N GLU A 239 4.52 2.68 -21.04
CA GLU A 239 4.20 1.25 -20.95
C GLU A 239 4.74 0.60 -19.66
N ASN A 240 5.31 1.36 -18.75
CA ASN A 240 5.86 0.86 -17.49
C ASN A 240 4.75 0.59 -16.48
N LEU A 241 4.42 -0.70 -16.32
CA LEU A 241 3.36 -1.13 -15.40
C LEU A 241 3.64 -0.77 -13.94
N ASP A 242 4.90 -0.93 -13.48
CA ASP A 242 5.27 -0.63 -12.10
C ASP A 242 5.17 0.87 -11.82
N LEU A 243 5.58 1.71 -12.77
CA LEU A 243 5.42 3.16 -12.69
C LEU A 243 3.94 3.55 -12.69
N ALA A 244 3.13 2.98 -13.58
CA ALA A 244 1.69 3.23 -13.63
C ALA A 244 1.01 2.85 -12.29
N LYS A 245 1.32 1.69 -11.72
CA LYS A 245 0.82 1.26 -10.40
C LYS A 245 1.23 2.23 -9.28
N ASN A 246 2.47 2.72 -9.30
CA ASN A 246 2.94 3.70 -8.32
C ASN A 246 2.18 5.03 -8.43
N ILE A 247 2.01 5.54 -9.65
CA ILE A 247 1.24 6.77 -9.91
C ILE A 247 -0.18 6.62 -9.37
N VAL A 248 -0.88 5.55 -9.75
CA VAL A 248 -2.28 5.30 -9.33
C VAL A 248 -2.38 5.23 -7.80
N ARG A 249 -1.47 4.51 -7.15
CA ARG A 249 -1.46 4.40 -5.70
C ARG A 249 -1.21 5.73 -5.02
N MET A 250 -0.17 6.47 -5.42
CA MET A 250 0.23 7.70 -4.75
C MET A 250 -0.73 8.85 -5.00
N MET A 251 -1.18 9.03 -6.23
CA MET A 251 -2.16 10.07 -6.55
C MET A 251 -3.56 9.70 -6.02
N GLY A 252 -3.90 8.40 -5.95
CA GLY A 252 -5.17 7.91 -5.43
C GLY A 252 -5.38 8.18 -3.93
N ILE A 253 -4.30 8.19 -3.13
CA ILE A 253 -4.36 8.53 -1.69
C ILE A 253 -4.19 10.02 -1.41
N THR A 254 -3.82 10.82 -2.41
CA THR A 254 -3.62 12.27 -2.28
C THR A 254 -4.91 13.00 -2.62
N GLU A 255 -5.44 13.75 -1.66
CA GLU A 255 -6.70 14.48 -1.82
C GLU A 255 -6.65 15.43 -3.04
N GLY A 256 -7.68 15.34 -3.90
CA GLY A 256 -7.80 16.19 -5.09
C GLY A 256 -6.84 15.88 -6.24
N CYS A 257 -6.06 14.79 -6.16
CA CYS A 257 -5.03 14.47 -7.16
C CYS A 257 -5.43 13.41 -8.20
N THR A 258 -6.68 13.02 -8.26
CA THR A 258 -7.15 12.00 -9.21
C THR A 258 -7.78 12.57 -10.48
N ASP A 259 -8.15 13.87 -10.48
CA ASP A 259 -8.79 14.53 -11.63
C ASP A 259 -7.76 15.22 -12.52
N ASN A 260 -6.85 14.45 -13.13
CA ASN A 260 -5.87 14.91 -14.10
C ASN A 260 -5.52 13.83 -15.12
N ASP A 261 -4.85 14.24 -16.21
CA ASP A 261 -4.54 13.32 -17.32
C ASP A 261 -3.46 12.30 -16.98
N LEU A 262 -2.49 12.62 -16.13
CA LEU A 262 -1.46 11.68 -15.71
C LEU A 262 -2.09 10.49 -14.97
N PHE A 263 -3.02 10.75 -14.05
CA PHE A 263 -3.72 9.71 -13.31
C PHE A 263 -4.58 8.85 -14.25
N LEU A 264 -5.36 9.46 -15.15
CA LEU A 264 -6.16 8.74 -16.13
C LEU A 264 -5.30 7.85 -17.02
N ASN A 265 -4.19 8.38 -17.55
CA ASN A 265 -3.30 7.63 -18.42
C ASN A 265 -2.62 6.48 -17.68
N ALA A 266 -2.21 6.68 -16.43
CA ALA A 266 -1.62 5.63 -15.60
C ALA A 266 -2.63 4.50 -15.30
N VAL A 267 -3.89 4.84 -14.92
CA VAL A 267 -4.95 3.84 -14.72
C VAL A 267 -5.26 3.10 -16.02
N THR A 268 -5.30 3.82 -17.15
CA THR A 268 -5.54 3.21 -18.47
C THR A 268 -4.44 2.24 -18.84
N THR A 269 -3.17 2.60 -18.62
CA THR A 269 -2.02 1.71 -18.85
C THR A 269 -2.08 0.50 -17.92
N MET A 270 -2.36 0.71 -16.64
CA MET A 270 -2.51 -0.38 -15.67
C MET A 270 -3.61 -1.36 -16.11
N TYR A 271 -4.78 -0.85 -16.49
CA TYR A 271 -5.90 -1.67 -16.96
C TYR A 271 -5.55 -2.45 -18.24
N ARG A 272 -4.86 -1.82 -19.19
CA ARG A 272 -4.49 -2.45 -20.45
C ARG A 272 -3.45 -3.57 -20.30
N LEU A 273 -2.47 -3.38 -19.39
CA LEU A 273 -1.37 -4.31 -19.18
C LEU A 273 -1.69 -5.41 -18.16
N GLU A 274 -2.49 -5.08 -17.15
CA GLU A 274 -2.91 -5.99 -16.09
C GLU A 274 -4.37 -5.71 -15.72
N PRO A 275 -5.30 -6.15 -16.58
CA PRO A 275 -6.72 -5.95 -16.35
C PRO A 275 -7.19 -6.57 -15.03
N SER A 276 -7.96 -5.80 -14.25
CA SER A 276 -8.56 -6.26 -13.01
C SER A 276 -9.84 -5.49 -12.70
N TYR A 277 -10.70 -6.04 -11.84
CA TYR A 277 -11.91 -5.34 -11.41
C TYR A 277 -11.60 -3.99 -10.76
N ASN A 278 -10.51 -3.89 -9.99
CA ASN A 278 -10.09 -2.63 -9.36
C ASN A 278 -9.71 -1.57 -10.40
N SER A 279 -8.91 -1.92 -11.40
CA SER A 279 -8.49 -0.97 -12.43
C SER A 279 -9.66 -0.53 -13.32
N ALA A 280 -10.58 -1.44 -13.64
CA ALA A 280 -11.84 -1.10 -14.34
C ALA A 280 -12.70 -0.14 -13.49
N TYR A 281 -12.86 -0.41 -12.19
CA TYR A 281 -13.60 0.45 -11.29
C TYR A 281 -12.98 1.86 -11.14
N TYR A 282 -11.65 1.96 -11.10
CA TYR A 282 -10.98 3.27 -11.13
C TYR A 282 -11.29 4.03 -12.42
N LEU A 283 -11.28 3.37 -13.59
CA LEU A 283 -11.66 4.00 -14.85
C LEU A 283 -13.12 4.49 -14.83
N TYR A 284 -14.05 3.67 -14.30
CA TYR A 284 -15.41 4.12 -14.08
C TYR A 284 -15.47 5.42 -13.29
N LYS A 285 -14.80 5.48 -12.13
CA LYS A 285 -14.80 6.69 -11.28
C LYS A 285 -14.27 7.93 -12.02
N LEU A 286 -13.19 7.76 -12.79
CA LEU A 286 -12.58 8.85 -13.55
C LEU A 286 -13.50 9.36 -14.66
N TYR A 287 -14.08 8.45 -15.45
CA TYR A 287 -15.00 8.84 -16.52
C TYR A 287 -16.32 9.38 -15.97
N ALA A 288 -16.82 8.86 -14.85
CA ALA A 288 -17.99 9.39 -14.17
C ALA A 288 -17.78 10.83 -13.66
N GLY A 289 -16.60 11.13 -13.09
CA GLY A 289 -16.20 12.48 -12.68
C GLY A 289 -16.12 13.47 -13.85
N ARG A 290 -15.66 12.97 -15.01
CA ARG A 290 -15.53 13.77 -16.26
C ARG A 290 -16.85 13.86 -17.07
N THR A 291 -17.94 13.29 -16.55
CA THR A 291 -19.23 13.23 -17.24
C THR A 291 -19.22 12.49 -18.60
N ASP A 292 -18.22 11.63 -18.81
CA ASP A 292 -18.18 10.70 -19.93
C ASP A 292 -18.99 9.44 -19.58
N ILE A 293 -20.31 9.55 -19.79
CA ILE A 293 -21.28 8.56 -19.32
C ILE A 293 -21.05 7.19 -19.97
N ASP A 294 -20.76 7.17 -21.26
CA ASP A 294 -20.66 5.91 -22.02
C ASP A 294 -19.42 5.10 -21.59
N ASN A 295 -18.26 5.74 -21.40
CA ASN A 295 -17.07 5.09 -20.86
C ASN A 295 -17.25 4.72 -19.39
N ALA A 296 -17.91 5.55 -18.57
CA ALA A 296 -18.20 5.21 -17.19
C ALA A 296 -19.04 3.93 -17.08
N VAL A 297 -20.15 3.85 -17.84
CA VAL A 297 -21.00 2.65 -17.86
C VAL A 297 -20.19 1.43 -18.30
N LYS A 298 -19.44 1.54 -19.41
CA LYS A 298 -18.60 0.47 -19.95
C LYS A 298 -17.66 -0.10 -18.89
N TYR A 299 -16.88 0.75 -18.23
CA TYR A 299 -15.86 0.29 -17.27
C TYR A 299 -16.47 -0.23 -15.96
N MET A 300 -17.66 0.23 -15.56
CA MET A 300 -18.36 -0.37 -14.44
C MET A 300 -18.88 -1.78 -14.80
N GLU A 301 -19.46 -1.95 -16.00
CA GLU A 301 -19.88 -3.27 -16.48
C GLU A 301 -18.71 -4.25 -16.60
N GLU A 302 -17.53 -3.76 -17.06
CA GLU A 302 -16.31 -4.54 -17.11
C GLU A 302 -15.82 -4.91 -15.70
N ALA A 303 -15.86 -3.98 -14.71
CA ALA A 303 -15.50 -4.27 -13.32
C ALA A 303 -16.36 -5.39 -12.72
N ILE A 304 -17.67 -5.36 -12.96
CA ILE A 304 -18.63 -6.38 -12.51
C ILE A 304 -18.39 -7.74 -13.21
N ALA A 305 -17.93 -7.73 -14.46
CA ALA A 305 -17.72 -8.96 -15.24
C ALA A 305 -16.50 -9.78 -14.81
N TYR A 306 -15.63 -9.23 -13.94
CA TYR A 306 -14.47 -9.98 -13.44
C TYR A 306 -14.88 -11.02 -12.38
N GLU A 307 -14.49 -12.27 -12.57
CA GLU A 307 -14.80 -13.40 -11.67
C GLU A 307 -14.14 -13.29 -10.27
N GLU A 308 -13.26 -12.33 -10.07
CA GLU A 308 -12.53 -12.10 -8.81
C GLU A 308 -13.37 -11.32 -7.79
N SER A 309 -14.50 -10.72 -8.20
CA SER A 309 -15.45 -10.06 -7.31
C SER A 309 -16.44 -11.07 -6.70
N ASP A 310 -16.94 -10.79 -5.51
CA ASP A 310 -18.03 -11.56 -4.90
C ASP A 310 -19.40 -10.94 -5.18
N ALA A 311 -20.47 -11.70 -4.98
CA ALA A 311 -21.83 -11.25 -5.25
C ALA A 311 -22.24 -9.99 -4.45
N VAL A 312 -21.68 -9.77 -3.27
CA VAL A 312 -21.94 -8.58 -2.44
C VAL A 312 -21.27 -7.35 -3.05
N THR A 313 -20.02 -7.50 -3.50
CA THR A 313 -19.28 -6.46 -4.22
C THR A 313 -19.99 -6.11 -5.52
N ASP A 314 -20.41 -7.10 -6.29
CA ASP A 314 -21.14 -6.90 -7.55
C ASP A 314 -22.48 -6.18 -7.31
N ALA A 315 -23.23 -6.57 -6.29
CA ALA A 315 -24.47 -5.89 -5.92
C ALA A 315 -24.22 -4.41 -5.58
N SER A 316 -23.15 -4.11 -4.87
CA SER A 316 -22.74 -2.73 -4.56
C SER A 316 -22.42 -1.93 -5.83
N TYR A 317 -21.67 -2.53 -6.77
CA TYR A 317 -21.32 -1.89 -8.04
C TYR A 317 -22.56 -1.70 -8.93
N TYR A 318 -23.47 -2.67 -9.00
CA TYR A 318 -24.73 -2.51 -9.70
C TYR A 318 -25.60 -1.41 -9.10
N TYR A 319 -25.61 -1.27 -7.77
CA TYR A 319 -26.34 -0.17 -7.12
C TYR A 319 -25.75 1.20 -7.48
N GLU A 320 -24.43 1.31 -7.47
CA GLU A 320 -23.74 2.54 -7.86
C GLU A 320 -23.99 2.86 -9.35
N LEU A 321 -23.90 1.86 -10.22
CA LEU A 321 -24.20 1.99 -11.64
C LEU A 321 -25.65 2.44 -11.87
N ALA A 322 -26.61 1.85 -11.15
CA ALA A 322 -28.01 2.23 -11.23
C ALA A 322 -28.24 3.68 -10.84
N ALA A 323 -27.63 4.12 -9.73
CA ALA A 323 -27.70 5.51 -9.27
C ALA A 323 -27.07 6.49 -10.26
N PHE A 324 -25.88 6.13 -10.80
CA PHE A 324 -25.18 6.92 -11.81
C PHE A 324 -25.99 7.04 -13.10
N CYS A 325 -26.52 5.95 -13.63
CA CYS A 325 -27.36 5.93 -14.83
C CYS A 325 -28.64 6.74 -14.61
N PHE A 326 -29.28 6.61 -13.44
CA PHE A 326 -30.46 7.39 -13.10
C PHE A 326 -30.21 8.90 -13.08
N LYS A 327 -29.12 9.33 -12.41
CA LYS A 327 -28.68 10.73 -12.37
C LYS A 327 -28.47 11.31 -13.78
N ASN A 328 -28.00 10.48 -14.71
CA ASN A 328 -27.71 10.87 -16.09
C ASN A 328 -28.86 10.52 -17.06
N SER A 329 -30.11 10.30 -16.56
CA SER A 329 -31.30 10.05 -17.36
C SER A 329 -31.25 8.80 -18.26
N LYS A 330 -30.35 7.86 -17.98
CA LYS A 330 -30.25 6.56 -18.64
C LYS A 330 -31.20 5.55 -17.96
N TYR A 331 -32.52 5.82 -17.99
CA TYR A 331 -33.50 5.13 -17.17
C TYR A 331 -33.55 3.62 -17.36
N ALA A 332 -33.46 3.11 -18.59
CA ALA A 332 -33.50 1.66 -18.86
C ALA A 332 -32.27 0.95 -18.25
N GLN A 333 -31.09 1.53 -18.42
CA GLN A 333 -29.86 0.98 -17.83
C GLN A 333 -29.89 1.05 -16.30
N ALA A 334 -30.36 2.18 -15.74
CA ALA A 334 -30.53 2.33 -14.30
C ALA A 334 -31.48 1.26 -13.73
N PHE A 335 -32.59 1.01 -14.38
CA PHE A 335 -33.58 0.02 -13.96
C PHE A 335 -33.00 -1.41 -14.02
N THR A 336 -32.36 -1.77 -15.13
CA THR A 336 -31.73 -3.08 -15.30
C THR A 336 -30.65 -3.32 -14.24
N ALA A 337 -29.81 -2.33 -13.97
CA ALA A 337 -28.79 -2.43 -12.92
C ALA A 337 -29.41 -2.60 -11.54
N ALA A 338 -30.47 -1.82 -11.21
CA ALA A 338 -31.17 -1.93 -9.93
C ALA A 338 -31.86 -3.31 -9.75
N GLN A 339 -32.35 -3.94 -10.83
CA GLN A 339 -32.87 -5.31 -10.75
C GLN A 339 -31.79 -6.31 -10.33
N LYS A 340 -30.57 -6.20 -10.90
CA LYS A 340 -29.43 -7.06 -10.55
C LYS A 340 -29.05 -6.97 -9.08
N VAL A 341 -29.16 -5.79 -8.47
CA VAL A 341 -28.91 -5.62 -7.03
C VAL A 341 -29.84 -6.51 -6.20
N ALA A 342 -31.14 -6.47 -6.48
CA ALA A 342 -32.14 -7.23 -5.74
C ALA A 342 -31.97 -8.76 -5.92
N ASP A 343 -31.43 -9.19 -7.07
CA ASP A 343 -31.17 -10.60 -7.37
C ASP A 343 -29.90 -11.11 -6.66
N LEU A 344 -28.86 -10.26 -6.54
CA LEU A 344 -27.54 -10.65 -6.03
C LEU A 344 -27.44 -10.54 -4.51
N ASP A 345 -28.04 -9.50 -3.92
CA ASP A 345 -27.99 -9.25 -2.47
C ASP A 345 -29.38 -8.92 -1.91
N PRO A 346 -30.05 -9.90 -1.27
CA PRO A 346 -31.35 -9.68 -0.64
C PRO A 346 -31.34 -8.57 0.43
N SER A 347 -30.21 -8.30 1.05
CA SER A 347 -30.11 -7.23 2.06
C SER A 347 -30.23 -5.83 1.46
N LEU A 348 -29.90 -5.67 0.19
CA LEU A 348 -30.03 -4.44 -0.58
C LEU A 348 -31.33 -4.36 -1.38
N ALA A 349 -32.16 -5.43 -1.41
CA ALA A 349 -33.36 -5.50 -2.22
C ALA A 349 -34.33 -4.34 -1.93
N GLY A 350 -34.54 -3.95 -0.67
CA GLY A 350 -35.36 -2.81 -0.31
C GLY A 350 -34.91 -1.50 -0.95
N LYS A 351 -33.62 -1.21 -0.88
CA LYS A 351 -33.02 -0.02 -1.52
C LYS A 351 -33.12 -0.08 -3.04
N ALA A 352 -32.88 -1.26 -3.62
CA ALA A 352 -33.00 -1.47 -5.06
C ALA A 352 -34.45 -1.21 -5.55
N TYR A 353 -35.47 -1.75 -4.87
CA TYR A 353 -36.86 -1.49 -5.20
C TYR A 353 -37.23 -0.01 -5.03
N MET A 354 -36.73 0.66 -3.99
CA MET A 354 -36.93 2.09 -3.82
C MET A 354 -36.40 2.88 -5.02
N LEU A 355 -35.18 2.55 -5.48
CA LEU A 355 -34.57 3.17 -6.65
C LEU A 355 -35.36 2.85 -7.93
N MET A 356 -35.79 1.60 -8.13
CA MET A 356 -36.60 1.19 -9.27
C MET A 356 -37.96 1.96 -9.32
N GLY A 357 -38.63 2.15 -8.19
CA GLY A 357 -39.82 2.95 -8.08
C GLY A 357 -39.59 4.43 -8.41
N THR A 358 -38.47 4.98 -7.95
CA THR A 358 -38.06 6.36 -8.25
C THR A 358 -37.74 6.55 -9.75
N ILE A 359 -37.08 5.57 -10.38
CA ILE A 359 -36.81 5.56 -11.82
C ILE A 359 -38.12 5.59 -12.61
N TRP A 360 -39.08 4.70 -12.27
CA TRP A 360 -40.40 4.69 -12.90
C TRP A 360 -41.19 5.99 -12.69
N GLY A 361 -41.15 6.56 -11.51
CA GLY A 361 -41.79 7.86 -11.23
C GLY A 361 -41.22 9.03 -12.03
N SER A 362 -39.92 8.92 -12.44
CA SER A 362 -39.18 10.01 -13.10
C SER A 362 -39.12 9.88 -14.63
N VAL A 363 -39.22 8.66 -15.19
CA VAL A 363 -39.04 8.43 -16.62
C VAL A 363 -40.11 9.18 -17.44
N PRO A 364 -39.77 9.86 -18.56
CA PRO A 364 -40.73 10.42 -19.48
C PRO A 364 -41.46 9.31 -20.25
N CYS A 365 -42.80 9.39 -20.32
CA CYS A 365 -43.63 8.49 -21.08
C CYS A 365 -44.36 9.27 -22.21
N GLY A 366 -44.54 8.60 -23.34
CA GLY A 366 -45.37 9.07 -24.44
C GLY A 366 -46.84 8.59 -24.29
N GLY A 367 -47.66 8.85 -25.33
CA GLY A 367 -49.04 8.46 -25.40
C GLY A 367 -50.02 9.53 -24.95
N ASN A 368 -51.29 9.13 -24.68
CA ASN A 368 -52.30 10.02 -24.15
C ASN A 368 -52.05 10.37 -22.68
N ASP A 369 -52.85 11.22 -22.11
CA ASP A 369 -52.70 11.75 -20.77
C ASP A 369 -52.70 10.67 -19.67
N ILE A 370 -53.52 9.62 -19.85
CA ILE A 370 -53.58 8.48 -18.92
C ILE A 370 -52.30 7.62 -19.07
N GLU A 371 -51.86 7.32 -20.30
CA GLU A 371 -50.68 6.53 -20.58
C GLU A 371 -49.40 7.20 -20.03
N GLN A 372 -49.30 8.52 -20.13
CA GLN A 372 -48.18 9.27 -19.54
C GLN A 372 -48.12 9.15 -18.01
N ARG A 373 -49.27 9.02 -17.35
CA ARG A 373 -49.40 8.87 -15.90
C ARG A 373 -49.35 7.42 -15.43
N ALA A 374 -49.47 6.45 -16.33
CA ALA A 374 -49.44 5.01 -16.01
C ALA A 374 -48.14 4.55 -15.32
N LYS A 375 -47.03 5.27 -15.55
CA LYS A 375 -45.74 5.06 -14.87
C LYS A 375 -45.88 5.09 -13.34
N TYR A 376 -46.75 5.89 -12.79
CA TYR A 376 -46.96 6.02 -11.35
C TYR A 376 -47.59 4.77 -10.74
N TRP A 377 -48.38 3.99 -11.49
CA TRP A 377 -48.88 2.70 -11.03
C TRP A 377 -47.72 1.74 -10.78
N VAL A 378 -46.77 1.66 -11.73
CA VAL A 378 -45.58 0.83 -11.61
C VAL A 378 -44.67 1.33 -10.49
N ALA A 379 -44.48 2.65 -10.38
CA ALA A 379 -43.67 3.25 -9.32
C ALA A 379 -44.16 2.83 -7.93
N VAL A 380 -45.49 2.90 -7.72
CA VAL A 380 -46.14 2.49 -6.45
C VAL A 380 -45.97 0.98 -6.20
N ASP A 381 -46.02 0.14 -7.23
CA ASP A 381 -45.74 -1.31 -7.06
C ASP A 381 -44.35 -1.56 -6.51
N TYR A 382 -43.32 -0.86 -7.01
CA TYR A 382 -41.97 -0.97 -6.51
C TYR A 382 -41.77 -0.36 -5.12
N MET A 383 -42.48 0.74 -4.78
CA MET A 383 -42.44 1.28 -3.42
C MET A 383 -43.06 0.31 -2.40
N ASN A 384 -44.11 -0.42 -2.79
CA ASN A 384 -44.70 -1.47 -1.94
C ASN A 384 -43.72 -2.65 -1.75
N LYS A 385 -42.98 -3.04 -2.82
CA LYS A 385 -41.93 -4.07 -2.71
C LYS A 385 -40.78 -3.61 -1.79
N ALA A 386 -40.39 -2.34 -1.89
CA ALA A 386 -39.35 -1.77 -1.04
C ALA A 386 -39.72 -1.84 0.44
N LYS A 387 -40.94 -1.39 0.78
CA LYS A 387 -41.52 -1.44 2.13
C LYS A 387 -41.64 -2.87 2.68
N ALA A 388 -41.94 -3.84 1.81
CA ALA A 388 -42.03 -5.25 2.20
C ALA A 388 -40.65 -5.91 2.40
N ALA A 389 -39.64 -5.46 1.68
CA ALA A 389 -38.29 -6.01 1.74
C ALA A 389 -37.46 -5.40 2.87
N ASP A 390 -37.73 -4.14 3.26
CA ASP A 390 -36.97 -3.43 4.29
C ASP A 390 -37.90 -2.51 5.09
N GLU A 391 -38.20 -2.88 6.33
CA GLU A 391 -39.06 -2.13 7.22
C GLU A 391 -38.53 -0.72 7.54
N THR A 392 -37.21 -0.54 7.52
CA THR A 392 -36.61 0.79 7.76
C THR A 392 -36.94 1.81 6.70
N LEU A 393 -37.27 1.35 5.49
CA LEU A 393 -37.72 2.20 4.36
C LEU A 393 -39.23 2.45 4.31
N ALA A 394 -40.00 1.92 5.26
CA ALA A 394 -41.45 1.95 5.22
C ALA A 394 -42.05 3.37 5.20
N GLU A 395 -41.47 4.30 5.94
CA GLU A 395 -41.90 5.69 5.99
C GLU A 395 -41.64 6.40 4.65
N ASP A 396 -40.44 6.30 4.13
CA ASP A 396 -40.00 6.91 2.86
C ASP A 396 -40.84 6.34 1.69
N ALA A 397 -40.98 5.02 1.64
CA ALA A 397 -41.80 4.36 0.62
C ALA A 397 -43.25 4.83 0.68
N THR A 398 -43.83 4.97 1.89
CA THR A 398 -45.19 5.46 2.07
C THR A 398 -45.34 6.91 1.62
N ASN A 399 -44.36 7.75 1.86
CA ASN A 399 -44.35 9.14 1.37
C ASN A 399 -44.33 9.20 -0.17
N HIS A 400 -43.49 8.38 -0.82
CA HIS A 400 -43.46 8.26 -2.27
C HIS A 400 -44.79 7.70 -2.84
N ILE A 401 -45.36 6.68 -2.20
CA ILE A 401 -46.67 6.14 -2.61
C ILE A 401 -47.73 7.25 -2.60
N ARG A 402 -47.81 8.06 -1.53
CA ARG A 402 -48.75 9.17 -1.43
C ARG A 402 -48.53 10.20 -2.55
N GLN A 403 -47.27 10.53 -2.82
CA GLN A 403 -46.88 11.48 -3.86
C GLN A 403 -47.25 10.98 -5.26
N TYR A 404 -46.95 9.73 -5.60
CA TYR A 404 -47.27 9.15 -6.90
C TYR A 404 -48.75 8.88 -7.09
N SER A 405 -49.48 8.45 -6.05
CA SER A 405 -50.90 8.22 -6.10
C SER A 405 -51.70 9.50 -6.38
N ALA A 406 -51.16 10.67 -6.07
CA ALA A 406 -51.80 11.96 -6.41
C ALA A 406 -51.91 12.20 -7.92
N TYR A 407 -51.14 11.49 -8.73
CA TYR A 407 -51.19 11.57 -10.20
C TYR A 407 -52.10 10.54 -10.84
N TYR A 408 -52.81 9.70 -10.09
CA TYR A 408 -53.75 8.75 -10.64
C TYR A 408 -54.92 9.50 -11.33
N PRO A 409 -55.46 9.00 -12.46
CA PRO A 409 -56.61 9.61 -13.10
C PRO A 409 -57.84 9.44 -12.24
N GLN A 410 -58.79 10.36 -12.41
CA GLN A 410 -60.14 10.16 -11.87
C GLN A 410 -60.82 8.98 -12.58
N THR A 411 -61.70 8.25 -11.90
CA THR A 411 -62.38 7.08 -12.47
C THR A 411 -63.10 7.41 -13.77
N ALA A 412 -63.83 8.55 -13.83
CA ALA A 412 -64.53 9.00 -15.03
C ALA A 412 -63.55 9.35 -16.18
N GLU A 413 -62.41 9.96 -15.87
CA GLU A 413 -61.38 10.29 -16.84
C GLU A 413 -60.76 9.00 -17.44
N ALA A 414 -60.39 8.02 -16.60
CA ALA A 414 -59.83 6.74 -17.02
C ALA A 414 -60.79 5.99 -17.97
N PHE A 415 -62.07 5.99 -17.62
CA PHE A 415 -63.12 5.34 -18.43
C PHE A 415 -63.22 5.91 -19.84
N MET A 416 -63.05 7.23 -20.03
CA MET A 416 -63.03 7.86 -21.35
C MET A 416 -61.90 7.40 -22.28
N TYR A 417 -60.88 6.77 -21.74
CA TYR A 417 -59.74 6.22 -22.48
C TYR A 417 -59.68 4.68 -22.43
N ASP A 418 -60.82 4.03 -22.13
CA ASP A 418 -60.98 2.58 -22.02
C ASP A 418 -60.14 1.91 -20.91
N PHE A 419 -59.79 2.65 -19.87
CA PHE A 419 -59.13 2.11 -18.67
C PHE A 419 -60.13 1.87 -17.54
N THR A 420 -60.12 0.64 -17.01
CA THR A 420 -60.96 0.25 -15.86
C THR A 420 -60.10 0.01 -14.62
N ASN A 421 -60.50 0.58 -13.48
CA ASN A 421 -59.81 0.34 -12.21
C ASN A 421 -59.73 -1.15 -11.90
N GLY A 422 -58.54 -1.64 -11.52
CA GLY A 422 -58.27 -3.05 -11.29
C GLY A 422 -57.86 -3.84 -12.53
N GLN A 423 -57.92 -3.29 -13.73
CA GLN A 423 -57.49 -3.92 -14.98
C GLN A 423 -55.99 -4.08 -15.02
N SER A 424 -55.47 -5.21 -15.55
CA SER A 424 -54.07 -5.39 -15.85
C SER A 424 -53.68 -4.53 -17.06
N TYR A 425 -52.55 -3.80 -16.93
CA TYR A 425 -52.04 -2.94 -17.99
C TYR A 425 -50.50 -3.04 -18.08
N THR A 426 -49.97 -3.06 -19.31
CA THR A 426 -48.54 -3.05 -19.54
C THR A 426 -48.06 -1.66 -19.91
N VAL A 427 -47.25 -1.06 -19.06
CA VAL A 427 -46.63 0.25 -19.25
C VAL A 427 -45.32 0.08 -19.98
N SER A 428 -45.06 0.91 -21.00
CA SER A 428 -43.79 0.97 -21.74
C SER A 428 -43.32 2.41 -21.81
N CYS A 429 -42.21 2.74 -21.12
CA CYS A 429 -41.66 4.08 -21.05
C CYS A 429 -40.13 4.04 -21.02
N GLY A 430 -39.47 4.90 -21.78
CA GLY A 430 -38.04 5.10 -21.73
C GLY A 430 -37.21 3.82 -21.97
N GLY A 431 -37.72 2.90 -22.79
CA GLY A 431 -37.05 1.59 -23.04
C GLY A 431 -37.34 0.52 -21.97
N MET A 432 -38.11 0.86 -20.92
CA MET A 432 -38.53 -0.07 -19.85
C MET A 432 -39.94 -0.58 -20.12
N ARG A 433 -40.27 -1.76 -19.60
CA ARG A 433 -41.61 -2.37 -19.70
C ARG A 433 -41.94 -3.08 -18.39
N ALA A 434 -43.17 -2.82 -17.89
CA ALA A 434 -43.70 -3.49 -16.69
C ALA A 434 -45.20 -3.68 -16.76
N THR A 435 -45.71 -4.78 -16.22
CA THR A 435 -47.13 -5.01 -16.06
C THR A 435 -47.56 -4.60 -14.65
N THR A 436 -48.64 -3.84 -14.58
CA THR A 436 -49.20 -3.29 -13.33
C THR A 436 -50.72 -3.35 -13.36
N THR A 437 -51.37 -2.83 -12.34
CA THR A 437 -52.81 -2.71 -12.24
C THR A 437 -53.19 -1.25 -12.36
N VAL A 438 -54.18 -0.95 -13.21
CA VAL A 438 -54.79 0.38 -13.32
C VAL A 438 -55.38 0.80 -11.97
N ARG A 439 -55.03 2.00 -11.52
CA ARG A 439 -55.52 2.60 -10.28
C ARG A 439 -56.09 3.99 -10.58
N THR A 440 -57.25 4.26 -10.03
CA THR A 440 -57.93 5.55 -10.20
C THR A 440 -58.20 6.20 -8.85
N GLN A 441 -58.41 7.52 -8.87
CA GLN A 441 -58.97 8.28 -7.75
C GLN A 441 -60.48 8.26 -7.85
N ASN A 442 -61.18 8.26 -6.71
CA ASN A 442 -62.65 8.36 -6.62
C ASN A 442 -63.09 9.80 -6.72
#